data_93b42cca43d2f0bad0ae7850a6481058
#
_entry.id   93b42cca43d2f0bad0ae7850a6481058
#
_cell.length_a   1.000
_cell.length_b   1.000
_cell.length_c   1.000
_cell.angle_alpha   90.00
_cell.angle_beta   90.00
_cell.angle_gamma   90.00
#
_symmetry.space_group_name_H-M   'P 1'
#
loop_
_entity.id
_entity.type
_entity.pdbx_description
1 polymer ?
#
loop_
_entity_poly.entity_id
_entity_poly.type
_entity_poly.pdbx_seq_one_letter_code
_entity_poly.pdbx_strand_id
1 'polypeptide(L)'
;VSADGAGYDTIDVDACTEAGVIVVNQSGANREAVAEHVLGMMLCLSKRMIEMDRVLRRNRGWHRNDFIGNDIFEKTVGIIGLGNIGTRLTELCIGLFGAKVLAYDPYLTEEQIVARGAEPVTFTELLLSSDFVSVNCPLTAETRGMINSEALAQMKSSAYFVTTARGGIHDEAALVHALETGKIRGAGVDVWVDEPPSTDHALIGMDNVILTMHTAGITEEARRSAGIWAADQWAAIWRGEKPPRLINPEAWPLYKSRFRETFL
;
A
#
# COMPACT_ATOMS: atom_id res chain seq x y z
N VAL A 1 15.69 -18.22 -4.16
CA VAL A 1 15.41 -16.87 -4.66
C VAL A 1 14.98 -16.00 -3.48
N SER A 2 15.43 -14.76 -3.42
CA SER A 2 15.03 -13.79 -2.39
C SER A 2 14.50 -12.54 -3.09
N ALA A 3 13.26 -12.14 -2.81
CA ALA A 3 12.72 -10.88 -3.25
C ALA A 3 13.34 -9.73 -2.44
N ASP A 4 13.56 -8.57 -3.05
CA ASP A 4 13.99 -7.35 -2.35
C ASP A 4 12.74 -6.60 -1.84
N GLY A 5 12.39 -6.80 -0.58
CA GLY A 5 11.21 -6.24 0.05
C GLY A 5 10.06 -7.23 0.24
N ALA A 6 8.82 -6.71 0.34
CA ALA A 6 7.63 -7.52 0.59
C ALA A 6 7.03 -8.13 -0.69
N GLY A 7 7.08 -7.41 -1.82
CA GLY A 7 6.55 -7.84 -3.10
C GLY A 7 7.39 -8.95 -3.74
N TYR A 8 6.73 -9.86 -4.42
CA TYR A 8 7.37 -10.95 -5.16
C TYR A 8 6.69 -11.22 -6.52
N ASP A 9 5.97 -10.24 -7.01
CA ASP A 9 5.17 -10.33 -8.25
C ASP A 9 6.01 -10.61 -9.52
N THR A 10 7.32 -10.32 -9.46
CA THR A 10 8.28 -10.58 -10.54
C THR A 10 8.88 -11.98 -10.49
N ILE A 11 8.51 -12.80 -9.51
CA ILE A 11 9.02 -14.17 -9.32
C ILE A 11 7.93 -15.14 -9.72
N ASP A 12 8.23 -16.04 -10.64
CA ASP A 12 7.36 -17.19 -10.94
C ASP A 12 7.50 -18.22 -9.80
N VAL A 13 6.61 -18.07 -8.81
CA VAL A 13 6.60 -18.90 -7.59
C VAL A 13 6.25 -20.35 -7.91
N ASP A 14 5.37 -20.59 -8.88
CA ASP A 14 4.94 -21.94 -9.28
C ASP A 14 6.09 -22.69 -9.95
N ALA A 15 6.76 -22.06 -10.91
CA ALA A 15 7.96 -22.63 -11.52
C ALA A 15 9.09 -22.88 -10.51
N CYS A 16 9.29 -21.96 -9.55
CA CYS A 16 10.24 -22.17 -8.45
C CYS A 16 9.86 -23.38 -7.61
N THR A 17 8.58 -23.54 -7.29
CA THR A 17 8.05 -24.65 -6.48
C THR A 17 8.25 -25.99 -7.19
N GLU A 18 7.87 -26.08 -8.45
CA GLU A 18 8.09 -27.28 -9.29
C GLU A 18 9.58 -27.65 -9.37
N ALA A 19 10.44 -26.65 -9.51
CA ALA A 19 11.90 -26.85 -9.52
C ALA A 19 12.51 -27.13 -8.13
N GLY A 20 11.74 -27.10 -7.05
CA GLY A 20 12.23 -27.26 -5.67
C GLY A 20 13.15 -26.12 -5.23
N VAL A 21 12.93 -24.93 -5.78
CA VAL A 21 13.62 -23.70 -5.41
C VAL A 21 12.77 -22.91 -4.41
N ILE A 22 13.31 -22.64 -3.23
CA ILE A 22 12.60 -21.85 -2.21
C ILE A 22 12.61 -20.37 -2.56
N VAL A 23 11.47 -19.71 -2.31
CA VAL A 23 11.29 -18.28 -2.47
C VAL A 23 11.04 -17.63 -1.11
N VAL A 24 11.80 -16.60 -0.78
CA VAL A 24 11.67 -15.82 0.46
C VAL A 24 11.52 -14.34 0.14
N ASN A 25 10.87 -13.59 1.03
CA ASN A 25 10.76 -12.13 0.94
C ASN A 25 11.09 -11.46 2.29
N GLN A 26 11.02 -10.13 2.36
CA GLN A 26 11.22 -9.36 3.58
C GLN A 26 9.92 -8.67 4.02
N SER A 27 8.80 -9.40 3.95
CA SER A 27 7.47 -8.88 4.34
C SER A 27 7.50 -8.31 5.77
N GLY A 28 7.11 -7.05 5.90
CA GLY A 28 7.09 -6.30 7.14
C GLY A 28 8.34 -5.44 7.40
N ALA A 29 9.44 -5.62 6.66
CA ALA A 29 10.67 -4.84 6.87
C ALA A 29 10.49 -3.34 6.58
N ASN A 30 9.58 -3.00 5.68
CA ASN A 30 9.29 -1.62 5.25
C ASN A 30 7.93 -1.10 5.78
N ARG A 31 7.30 -1.78 6.73
CA ARG A 31 5.94 -1.41 7.18
C ARG A 31 5.84 0.00 7.74
N GLU A 32 6.86 0.45 8.49
CA GLU A 32 6.91 1.80 9.05
C GLU A 32 6.97 2.83 7.91
N ALA A 33 7.95 2.65 7.01
CA ALA A 33 8.16 3.57 5.89
C ALA A 33 6.89 3.74 5.04
N VAL A 34 6.23 2.64 4.67
CA VAL A 34 5.01 2.70 3.84
C VAL A 34 3.85 3.32 4.60
N ALA A 35 3.63 2.97 5.87
CA ALA A 35 2.56 3.56 6.67
C ALA A 35 2.76 5.08 6.88
N GLU A 36 3.98 5.52 7.14
CA GLU A 36 4.34 6.94 7.24
C GLU A 36 4.17 7.68 5.91
N HIS A 37 4.52 7.04 4.79
CA HIS A 37 4.33 7.62 3.46
C HIS A 37 2.83 7.83 3.15
N VAL A 38 1.98 6.82 3.41
CA VAL A 38 0.52 6.96 3.28
C VAL A 38 0.00 8.11 4.13
N LEU A 39 0.43 8.18 5.39
CA LEU A 39 0.05 9.26 6.31
C LEU A 39 0.52 10.62 5.80
N GLY A 40 1.74 10.70 5.27
CA GLY A 40 2.27 11.90 4.62
C GLY A 40 1.42 12.36 3.45
N MET A 41 1.00 11.42 2.57
CA MET A 41 0.06 11.72 1.48
C MET A 41 -1.29 12.22 2.00
N MET A 42 -1.87 11.56 3.02
CA MET A 42 -3.13 11.97 3.63
C MET A 42 -3.05 13.40 4.19
N LEU A 43 -1.97 13.74 4.90
CA LEU A 43 -1.73 15.09 5.44
C LEU A 43 -1.53 16.11 4.31
N CYS A 44 -0.71 15.81 3.32
CA CYS A 44 -0.45 16.71 2.20
C CYS A 44 -1.71 16.98 1.38
N LEU A 45 -2.55 15.97 1.14
CA LEU A 45 -3.83 16.09 0.44
C LEU A 45 -4.82 16.91 1.27
N SER A 46 -5.06 16.51 2.52
CA SER A 46 -6.06 17.17 3.36
C SER A 46 -5.74 18.62 3.64
N LYS A 47 -4.47 18.97 3.79
CA LYS A 47 -3.99 20.36 4.00
C LYS A 47 -3.67 21.10 2.71
N ARG A 48 -3.79 20.43 1.54
CA ARG A 48 -3.48 20.98 0.21
C ARG A 48 -2.06 21.54 0.10
N MET A 49 -1.10 20.94 0.84
CA MET A 49 0.25 21.50 0.98
C MET A 49 1.01 21.54 -0.35
N ILE A 50 0.95 20.45 -1.13
CA ILE A 50 1.66 20.37 -2.41
C ILE A 50 1.05 21.33 -3.45
N GLU A 51 -0.27 21.48 -3.43
CA GLU A 51 -0.97 22.43 -4.30
C GLU A 51 -0.56 23.87 -4.00
N MET A 52 -0.53 24.27 -2.73
CA MET A 52 -0.06 25.60 -2.31
C MET A 52 1.42 25.82 -2.66
N ASP A 53 2.30 24.83 -2.44
CA ASP A 53 3.71 24.90 -2.84
C ASP A 53 3.86 25.15 -4.35
N ARG A 54 3.10 24.42 -5.17
CA ARG A 54 3.09 24.60 -6.64
C ARG A 54 2.63 26.01 -7.03
N VAL A 55 1.59 26.55 -6.39
CA VAL A 55 1.09 27.91 -6.66
C VAL A 55 2.14 28.96 -6.32
N LEU A 56 2.79 28.86 -5.15
CA LEU A 56 3.84 29.78 -4.73
C LEU A 56 5.06 29.72 -5.67
N ARG A 57 5.55 28.54 -6.00
CA ARG A 57 6.71 28.37 -6.91
C ARG A 57 6.44 28.87 -8.32
N ARG A 58 5.19 28.76 -8.79
CA ARG A 58 4.76 29.27 -10.09
C ARG A 58 4.43 30.77 -10.08
N ASN A 59 4.62 31.47 -8.95
CA ASN A 59 4.34 32.89 -8.74
C ASN A 59 2.90 33.28 -9.14
N ARG A 60 1.91 32.44 -8.80
CA ARG A 60 0.49 32.63 -9.12
C ARG A 60 -0.31 33.41 -8.08
N GLY A 61 0.39 34.16 -7.22
CA GLY A 61 -0.23 35.05 -6.25
C GLY A 61 -0.43 34.45 -4.86
N TRP A 62 -1.14 35.20 -3.99
CA TRP A 62 -1.36 34.89 -2.57
C TRP A 62 -2.86 34.89 -2.27
N HIS A 63 -3.51 33.72 -2.44
CA HIS A 63 -4.98 33.55 -2.32
C HIS A 63 -5.32 32.53 -1.24
N ARG A 64 -4.94 32.77 0.01
CA ARG A 64 -5.01 31.77 1.11
C ARG A 64 -6.41 31.22 1.37
N ASN A 65 -7.48 31.99 1.10
CA ASN A 65 -8.86 31.54 1.32
C ASN A 65 -9.35 30.54 0.27
N ASP A 66 -8.66 30.42 -0.87
CA ASP A 66 -8.98 29.44 -1.91
C ASP A 66 -8.46 28.04 -1.56
N PHE A 67 -7.58 27.95 -0.53
CA PHE A 67 -6.88 26.73 -0.11
C PHE A 67 -7.35 26.21 1.25
N ILE A 68 -8.66 26.27 1.51
CA ILE A 68 -9.22 25.69 2.73
C ILE A 68 -9.07 24.18 2.67
N GLY A 69 -8.31 23.62 3.61
CA GLY A 69 -8.08 22.18 3.78
C GLY A 69 -9.03 21.55 4.79
N ASN A 70 -8.75 20.29 5.12
CA ASN A 70 -9.47 19.48 6.11
C ASN A 70 -8.50 19.00 7.20
N ASP A 71 -9.04 18.66 8.36
CA ASP A 71 -8.30 17.91 9.37
C ASP A 71 -8.46 16.41 9.17
N ILE A 72 -7.49 15.63 9.68
CA ILE A 72 -7.61 14.17 9.82
C ILE A 72 -8.21 13.83 11.19
N PHE A 73 -8.11 14.75 12.15
CA PHE A 73 -8.65 14.59 13.49
C PHE A 73 -10.13 14.18 13.44
N GLU A 74 -10.46 13.12 14.17
CA GLU A 74 -11.82 12.53 14.25
C GLU A 74 -12.45 12.12 12.90
N LYS A 75 -11.65 11.94 11.86
CA LYS A 75 -12.12 11.42 10.57
C LYS A 75 -12.17 9.91 10.55
N THR A 76 -12.89 9.38 9.57
CA THR A 76 -12.95 7.94 9.30
C THR A 76 -11.93 7.57 8.23
N VAL A 77 -11.03 6.64 8.57
CA VAL A 77 -10.04 6.07 7.66
C VAL A 77 -10.44 4.64 7.33
N GLY A 78 -10.67 4.36 6.06
CA GLY A 78 -10.95 3.02 5.54
C GLY A 78 -9.67 2.35 5.05
N ILE A 79 -9.37 1.17 5.56
CA ILE A 79 -8.18 0.39 5.21
C ILE A 79 -8.60 -0.88 4.48
N ILE A 80 -8.20 -1.01 3.22
CA ILE A 80 -8.38 -2.21 2.41
C ILE A 80 -7.10 -3.03 2.48
N GLY A 81 -7.16 -4.18 3.16
CA GLY A 81 -6.00 -5.01 3.50
C GLY A 81 -5.34 -4.61 4.83
N LEU A 82 -5.65 -5.35 5.90
CA LEU A 82 -5.16 -5.08 7.25
C LEU A 82 -3.95 -5.98 7.61
N GLY A 83 -2.98 -6.07 6.68
CA GLY A 83 -1.69 -6.73 6.88
C GLY A 83 -0.71 -5.90 7.73
N ASN A 84 0.61 -6.09 7.52
CA ASN A 84 1.65 -5.37 8.27
C ASN A 84 1.52 -3.85 8.14
N ILE A 85 1.32 -3.34 6.92
CA ILE A 85 1.21 -1.91 6.63
C ILE A 85 -0.11 -1.36 7.14
N GLY A 86 -1.24 -2.02 6.80
CA GLY A 86 -2.58 -1.57 7.22
C GLY A 86 -2.72 -1.51 8.73
N THR A 87 -2.19 -2.50 9.46
CA THR A 87 -2.17 -2.50 10.94
C THR A 87 -1.35 -1.32 11.47
N ARG A 88 -0.16 -1.08 10.91
CA ARG A 88 0.66 0.06 11.35
C ARG A 88 0.01 1.41 11.07
N LEU A 89 -0.59 1.56 9.89
CA LEU A 89 -1.37 2.76 9.56
C LEU A 89 -2.55 2.98 10.51
N THR A 90 -3.25 1.90 10.89
CA THR A 90 -4.32 1.94 11.91
C THR A 90 -3.80 2.51 13.22
N GLU A 91 -2.68 1.98 13.74
CA GLU A 91 -2.06 2.46 14.98
C GLU A 91 -1.71 3.96 14.92
N LEU A 92 -1.14 4.41 13.79
CA LEU A 92 -0.79 5.82 13.59
C LEU A 92 -2.03 6.72 13.50
N CYS A 93 -3.05 6.32 12.74
CA CYS A 93 -4.27 7.12 12.59
C CYS A 93 -5.02 7.28 13.92
N ILE A 94 -5.13 6.23 14.70
CA ILE A 94 -5.77 6.28 16.03
C ILE A 94 -4.90 7.09 17.00
N GLY A 95 -3.62 6.75 17.11
CA GLY A 95 -2.73 7.33 18.12
C GLY A 95 -2.44 8.81 17.91
N LEU A 96 -2.36 9.29 16.68
CA LEU A 96 -2.03 10.68 16.37
C LEU A 96 -3.27 11.58 16.21
N PHE A 97 -4.38 11.03 15.69
CA PHE A 97 -5.53 11.84 15.27
C PHE A 97 -6.85 11.43 15.91
N GLY A 98 -6.88 10.40 16.75
CA GLY A 98 -8.16 9.88 17.26
C GLY A 98 -9.12 9.46 16.14
N ALA A 99 -8.58 9.07 14.98
CA ALA A 99 -9.39 8.70 13.82
C ALA A 99 -10.15 7.40 14.09
N LYS A 100 -11.37 7.31 13.57
CA LYS A 100 -12.09 6.04 13.47
C LYS A 100 -11.48 5.25 12.31
N VAL A 101 -11.08 4.00 12.54
CA VAL A 101 -10.53 3.14 11.48
C VAL A 101 -11.48 2.00 11.17
N LEU A 102 -11.91 1.93 9.92
CA LEU A 102 -12.69 0.82 9.34
C LEU A 102 -11.73 -0.06 8.54
N ALA A 103 -11.90 -1.38 8.57
CA ALA A 103 -11.09 -2.27 7.77
C ALA A 103 -11.92 -3.32 7.04
N TYR A 104 -11.51 -3.57 5.80
CA TYR A 104 -11.95 -4.68 4.97
C TYR A 104 -10.75 -5.58 4.65
N ASP A 105 -10.77 -6.80 5.14
CA ASP A 105 -9.80 -7.84 4.83
C ASP A 105 -10.52 -9.21 4.85
N PRO A 106 -10.75 -9.85 3.69
CA PRO A 106 -11.53 -11.09 3.62
C PRO A 106 -10.80 -12.31 4.19
N TYR A 107 -9.50 -12.17 4.53
CA TYR A 107 -8.68 -13.26 5.08
C TYR A 107 -8.51 -13.19 6.60
N LEU A 108 -9.10 -12.18 7.23
CA LEU A 108 -9.08 -12.01 8.68
C LEU A 108 -10.49 -12.21 9.26
N THR A 109 -10.56 -12.80 10.46
CA THR A 109 -11.83 -12.81 11.22
C THR A 109 -12.11 -11.44 11.82
N GLU A 110 -13.35 -11.16 12.19
CA GLU A 110 -13.73 -9.90 12.83
C GLU A 110 -12.91 -9.67 14.11
N GLU A 111 -12.69 -10.72 14.92
CA GLU A 111 -11.88 -10.63 16.14
C GLU A 111 -10.42 -10.26 15.83
N GLN A 112 -9.86 -10.75 14.71
CA GLN A 112 -8.52 -10.42 14.29
C GLN A 112 -8.42 -8.97 13.82
N ILE A 113 -9.45 -8.43 13.16
CA ILE A 113 -9.53 -7.04 12.74
C ILE A 113 -9.64 -6.13 13.98
N VAL A 114 -10.53 -6.46 14.91
CA VAL A 114 -10.69 -5.71 16.19
C VAL A 114 -9.41 -5.73 17.01
N ALA A 115 -8.72 -6.87 17.09
CA ALA A 115 -7.44 -6.98 17.80
C ALA A 115 -6.32 -6.09 17.20
N ARG A 116 -6.46 -5.67 15.94
CA ARG A 116 -5.56 -4.73 15.26
C ARG A 116 -6.03 -3.27 15.34
N GLY A 117 -7.09 -3.00 16.12
CA GLY A 117 -7.60 -1.67 16.43
C GLY A 117 -8.60 -1.11 15.41
N ALA A 118 -9.01 -1.87 14.39
CA ALA A 118 -9.97 -1.42 13.39
C ALA A 118 -11.36 -2.04 13.62
N GLU A 119 -12.40 -1.39 13.10
CA GLU A 119 -13.76 -1.91 13.06
C GLU A 119 -13.95 -2.73 11.76
N PRO A 120 -14.36 -4.01 11.83
CA PRO A 120 -14.61 -4.82 10.64
C PRO A 120 -15.88 -4.34 9.92
N VAL A 121 -15.78 -4.16 8.62
CA VAL A 121 -16.88 -3.74 7.76
C VAL A 121 -16.81 -4.41 6.39
N THR A 122 -17.91 -4.41 5.65
CA THR A 122 -17.91 -4.80 4.25
C THR A 122 -17.16 -3.80 3.38
N PHE A 123 -16.73 -4.21 2.20
CA PHE A 123 -16.07 -3.34 1.22
C PHE A 123 -16.92 -2.10 0.89
N THR A 124 -18.21 -2.30 0.66
CA THR A 124 -19.15 -1.22 0.35
C THR A 124 -19.32 -0.25 1.53
N GLU A 125 -19.49 -0.74 2.75
CA GLU A 125 -19.59 0.11 3.94
C GLU A 125 -18.34 0.93 4.17
N LEU A 126 -17.15 0.36 3.93
CA LEU A 126 -15.89 1.06 4.01
C LEU A 126 -15.89 2.25 3.04
N LEU A 127 -16.21 2.03 1.76
CA LEU A 127 -16.20 3.09 0.74
C LEU A 127 -17.20 4.21 1.06
N LEU A 128 -18.42 3.86 1.47
CA LEU A 128 -19.47 4.82 1.79
C LEU A 128 -19.16 5.68 3.02
N SER A 129 -18.44 5.11 4.00
CA SER A 129 -18.26 5.73 5.32
C SER A 129 -16.94 6.47 5.49
N SER A 130 -15.94 6.20 4.66
CA SER A 130 -14.58 6.71 4.85
C SER A 130 -14.38 8.12 4.28
N ASP A 131 -13.61 8.94 5.00
CA ASP A 131 -13.10 10.22 4.53
C ASP A 131 -11.74 10.06 3.83
N PHE A 132 -11.00 9.00 4.19
CA PHE A 132 -9.78 8.56 3.53
C PHE A 132 -9.88 7.06 3.28
N VAL A 133 -9.56 6.63 2.07
CA VAL A 133 -9.50 5.20 1.70
C VAL A 133 -8.06 4.86 1.32
N SER A 134 -7.46 3.91 2.03
CA SER A 134 -6.08 3.44 1.77
C SER A 134 -6.08 1.99 1.33
N VAL A 135 -5.41 1.70 0.20
CA VAL A 135 -5.24 0.34 -0.33
C VAL A 135 -3.88 -0.20 0.07
N ASN A 136 -3.88 -1.34 0.81
CA ASN A 136 -2.68 -1.99 1.35
C ASN A 136 -2.67 -3.50 1.10
N CYS A 137 -3.57 -4.02 0.28
CA CYS A 137 -3.65 -5.42 -0.10
C CYS A 137 -2.69 -5.76 -1.25
N PRO A 138 -2.29 -7.03 -1.44
CA PRO A 138 -1.50 -7.46 -2.60
C PRO A 138 -2.34 -7.46 -3.89
N LEU A 139 -1.67 -7.41 -5.05
CA LEU A 139 -2.30 -7.62 -6.34
C LEU A 139 -2.49 -9.12 -6.57
N THR A 140 -3.73 -9.54 -6.68
CA THR A 140 -4.16 -10.92 -6.98
C THR A 140 -5.23 -10.89 -8.05
N ALA A 141 -5.71 -12.06 -8.49
CA ALA A 141 -6.86 -12.13 -9.39
C ALA A 141 -8.13 -11.49 -8.80
N GLU A 142 -8.28 -11.54 -7.46
CA GLU A 142 -9.44 -11.00 -6.74
C GLU A 142 -9.36 -9.48 -6.55
N THR A 143 -8.14 -8.94 -6.35
CA THR A 143 -7.94 -7.51 -6.08
C THR A 143 -7.68 -6.69 -7.34
N ARG A 144 -7.41 -7.35 -8.47
CA ARG A 144 -7.19 -6.68 -9.76
C ARG A 144 -8.44 -5.91 -10.18
N GLY A 145 -8.29 -4.59 -10.36
CA GLY A 145 -9.37 -3.69 -10.75
C GLY A 145 -10.50 -3.57 -9.71
N MET A 146 -10.27 -3.96 -8.45
CA MET A 146 -11.32 -3.86 -7.42
C MET A 146 -11.74 -2.41 -7.12
N ILE A 147 -10.83 -1.46 -7.32
CA ILE A 147 -11.13 -0.03 -7.23
C ILE A 147 -11.44 0.48 -8.64
N ASN A 148 -12.59 0.11 -9.14
CA ASN A 148 -13.13 0.50 -10.43
C ASN A 148 -14.05 1.74 -10.35
N SER A 149 -14.71 2.09 -11.44
CA SER A 149 -15.63 3.23 -11.49
C SER A 149 -16.78 3.11 -10.49
N GLU A 150 -17.29 1.90 -10.25
CA GLU A 150 -18.39 1.66 -9.31
C GLU A 150 -17.93 1.84 -7.87
N ALA A 151 -16.71 1.34 -7.53
CA ALA A 151 -16.12 1.52 -6.22
C ALA A 151 -15.84 3.01 -5.93
N LEU A 152 -15.24 3.73 -6.88
CA LEU A 152 -14.98 5.16 -6.75
C LEU A 152 -16.28 5.96 -6.66
N ALA A 153 -17.35 5.54 -7.36
CA ALA A 153 -18.65 6.16 -7.27
C ALA A 153 -19.35 6.00 -5.92
N GLN A 154 -18.99 5.02 -5.11
CA GLN A 154 -19.51 4.82 -3.75
C GLN A 154 -18.80 5.70 -2.71
N MET A 155 -17.60 6.20 -3.00
CA MET A 155 -16.87 7.05 -2.07
C MET A 155 -17.58 8.40 -1.86
N LYS A 156 -17.35 9.02 -0.69
CA LYS A 156 -17.82 10.40 -0.46
C LYS A 156 -17.13 11.35 -1.45
N SER A 157 -17.83 12.35 -1.94
CA SER A 157 -17.23 13.39 -2.80
C SER A 157 -16.16 14.23 -2.09
N SER A 158 -16.15 14.23 -0.77
CA SER A 158 -15.11 14.84 0.06
C SER A 158 -13.94 13.89 0.38
N ALA A 159 -14.01 12.62 -0.01
CA ALA A 159 -13.01 11.62 0.34
C ALA A 159 -11.73 11.73 -0.48
N TYR A 160 -10.65 11.24 0.12
CA TYR A 160 -9.35 11.08 -0.51
C TYR A 160 -9.02 9.59 -0.67
N PHE A 161 -8.46 9.25 -1.82
CA PHE A 161 -7.98 7.91 -2.14
C PHE A 161 -6.46 7.86 -2.07
N VAL A 162 -5.87 6.85 -1.40
CA VAL A 162 -4.41 6.67 -1.32
C VAL A 162 -4.05 5.22 -1.64
N THR A 163 -3.09 5.03 -2.52
CA THR A 163 -2.58 3.71 -2.87
C THR A 163 -1.06 3.68 -2.95
N THR A 164 -0.48 2.74 -2.20
CA THR A 164 0.95 2.43 -2.17
C THR A 164 1.20 0.93 -2.32
N ALA A 165 0.17 0.19 -2.74
CA ALA A 165 0.20 -1.27 -2.83
C ALA A 165 0.78 -1.74 -4.17
N ARG A 166 -0.07 -1.80 -5.21
CA ARG A 166 0.32 -2.16 -6.59
C ARG A 166 -0.57 -1.43 -7.59
N GLY A 167 0.00 -1.04 -8.72
CA GLY A 167 -0.77 -0.68 -9.90
C GLY A 167 -1.67 -1.82 -10.34
N GLY A 168 -2.77 -1.54 -11.03
CA GLY A 168 -3.73 -2.55 -11.44
C GLY A 168 -4.70 -3.03 -10.34
N ILE A 169 -4.54 -2.64 -9.07
CA ILE A 169 -5.60 -2.81 -8.05
C ILE A 169 -6.67 -1.75 -8.26
N HIS A 170 -6.29 -0.56 -8.65
CA HIS A 170 -7.20 0.48 -9.09
C HIS A 170 -7.19 0.60 -10.62
N ASP A 171 -8.31 0.99 -11.17
CA ASP A 171 -8.44 1.38 -12.57
C ASP A 171 -8.01 2.84 -12.70
N GLU A 172 -6.88 3.08 -13.37
CA GLU A 172 -6.31 4.43 -13.52
C GLU A 172 -7.23 5.36 -14.32
N ALA A 173 -7.90 4.85 -15.35
CA ALA A 173 -8.83 5.65 -16.14
C ALA A 173 -10.07 6.05 -15.33
N ALA A 174 -10.59 5.12 -14.52
CA ALA A 174 -11.68 5.39 -13.61
C ALA A 174 -11.28 6.41 -12.53
N LEU A 175 -10.06 6.31 -12.00
CA LEU A 175 -9.51 7.26 -11.02
C LEU A 175 -9.38 8.66 -11.62
N VAL A 176 -8.82 8.78 -12.84
CA VAL A 176 -8.75 10.04 -13.59
C VAL A 176 -10.14 10.67 -13.71
N HIS A 177 -11.12 9.90 -14.20
CA HIS A 177 -12.49 10.38 -14.37
C HIS A 177 -13.13 10.84 -13.05
N ALA A 178 -12.94 10.08 -11.96
CA ALA A 178 -13.47 10.44 -10.64
C ALA A 178 -12.87 11.74 -10.09
N LEU A 179 -11.60 12.01 -10.37
CA LEU A 179 -10.90 13.23 -9.96
C LEU A 179 -11.34 14.44 -10.80
N GLU A 180 -11.43 14.27 -12.13
CA GLU A 180 -11.88 15.34 -13.06
C GLU A 180 -13.31 15.79 -12.82
N THR A 181 -14.18 14.84 -12.50
CA THR A 181 -15.60 15.13 -12.23
C THR A 181 -15.87 15.54 -10.79
N GLY A 182 -14.84 15.59 -9.93
CA GLY A 182 -14.98 15.90 -8.51
C GLY A 182 -15.78 14.85 -7.73
N LYS A 183 -15.83 13.61 -8.23
CA LYS A 183 -16.48 12.49 -7.55
C LYS A 183 -15.74 12.11 -6.26
N ILE A 184 -14.43 12.25 -6.25
CA ILE A 184 -13.57 12.24 -5.06
C ILE A 184 -12.74 13.53 -5.02
N ARG A 185 -12.30 13.92 -3.84
CA ARG A 185 -11.63 15.21 -3.64
C ARG A 185 -10.17 15.21 -4.13
N GLY A 186 -9.48 14.10 -4.00
CA GLY A 186 -8.08 13.99 -4.40
C GLY A 186 -7.54 12.59 -4.21
N ALA A 187 -6.35 12.35 -4.73
CA ALA A 187 -5.68 11.05 -4.61
C ALA A 187 -4.18 11.16 -4.33
N GLY A 188 -3.64 10.16 -3.62
CA GLY A 188 -2.21 9.89 -3.46
C GLY A 188 -1.87 8.57 -4.14
N VAL A 189 -0.98 8.60 -5.13
CA VAL A 189 -0.64 7.44 -5.95
C VAL A 189 0.87 7.24 -5.95
N ASP A 190 1.34 6.12 -5.39
CA ASP A 190 2.76 5.75 -5.39
C ASP A 190 3.07 4.66 -6.44
N VAL A 191 2.04 3.94 -6.90
CA VAL A 191 2.17 2.74 -7.74
C VAL A 191 1.35 2.88 -9.02
N TRP A 192 1.87 2.35 -10.13
CA TRP A 192 1.35 2.56 -11.47
C TRP A 192 1.14 1.21 -12.18
N VAL A 193 0.25 1.19 -13.16
CA VAL A 193 0.08 0.00 -14.01
C VAL A 193 1.34 -0.23 -14.85
N ASP A 194 1.86 0.84 -15.45
CA ASP A 194 3.15 0.83 -16.12
C ASP A 194 4.16 1.65 -15.31
N GLU A 195 5.31 1.08 -14.98
CA GLU A 195 6.38 1.73 -14.23
C GLU A 195 7.68 1.80 -15.06
N PRO A 196 8.15 3.01 -15.46
CA PRO A 196 7.59 4.34 -15.16
C PRO A 196 6.32 4.64 -15.97
N PRO A 197 5.39 5.46 -15.42
CA PRO A 197 4.21 5.92 -16.16
C PRO A 197 4.61 6.80 -17.34
N SER A 198 3.78 6.86 -18.38
CA SER A 198 3.98 7.78 -19.50
C SER A 198 4.01 9.24 -19.03
N THR A 199 4.87 10.06 -19.66
CA THR A 199 5.02 11.48 -19.31
C THR A 199 3.77 12.33 -19.59
N ASP A 200 2.87 11.84 -20.42
CA ASP A 200 1.57 12.44 -20.73
C ASP A 200 0.39 11.82 -19.95
N HIS A 201 0.68 11.00 -18.95
CA HIS A 201 -0.34 10.39 -18.10
C HIS A 201 -1.20 11.46 -17.43
N ALA A 202 -2.53 11.34 -17.53
CA ALA A 202 -3.47 12.38 -17.12
C ALA A 202 -3.32 12.81 -15.64
N LEU A 203 -3.00 11.87 -14.73
CA LEU A 203 -2.78 12.19 -13.30
C LEU A 203 -1.64 13.19 -13.09
N ILE A 204 -0.62 13.23 -13.98
CA ILE A 204 0.57 14.11 -13.81
C ILE A 204 0.16 15.59 -13.91
N GLY A 205 -0.88 15.90 -14.68
CA GLY A 205 -1.39 17.27 -14.84
C GLY A 205 -2.32 17.76 -13.74
N MET A 206 -2.78 16.90 -12.83
CA MET A 206 -3.79 17.23 -11.84
C MET A 206 -3.20 17.88 -10.59
N ASP A 207 -3.80 18.97 -10.13
CA ASP A 207 -3.36 19.68 -8.92
C ASP A 207 -3.83 18.99 -7.62
N ASN A 208 -4.95 18.26 -7.65
CA ASN A 208 -5.52 17.53 -6.51
C ASN A 208 -4.95 16.10 -6.34
N VAL A 209 -3.81 15.82 -6.95
CA VAL A 209 -3.14 14.51 -6.88
C VAL A 209 -1.70 14.67 -6.39
N ILE A 210 -1.28 13.73 -5.54
CA ILE A 210 0.12 13.57 -5.11
C ILE A 210 0.63 12.27 -5.74
N LEU A 211 1.74 12.39 -6.46
CA LEU A 211 2.35 11.31 -7.22
C LEU A 211 3.75 11.04 -6.70
N THR A 212 4.09 9.76 -6.50
CA THR A 212 5.44 9.31 -6.15
C THR A 212 5.84 8.13 -7.03
N MET A 213 7.09 7.71 -6.96
CA MET A 213 7.73 6.81 -7.93
C MET A 213 7.94 5.40 -7.34
N HIS A 214 6.90 4.82 -6.73
CA HIS A 214 6.94 3.52 -6.04
C HIS A 214 8.04 3.51 -4.96
N THR A 215 8.06 4.59 -4.17
CA THR A 215 9.12 4.86 -3.19
C THR A 215 8.62 4.83 -1.74
N ALA A 216 7.36 4.53 -1.50
CA ALA A 216 6.78 4.49 -0.15
C ALA A 216 7.56 3.58 0.81
N GLY A 217 8.14 2.48 0.32
CA GLY A 217 8.96 1.56 1.10
C GLY A 217 10.46 1.85 1.06
N ILE A 218 10.91 2.94 0.45
CA ILE A 218 12.33 3.23 0.23
C ILE A 218 12.82 4.30 1.21
N THR A 219 13.23 3.85 2.40
CA THR A 219 13.94 4.65 3.40
C THR A 219 15.25 3.95 3.78
N GLU A 220 16.15 4.68 4.42
CA GLU A 220 17.41 4.10 4.93
C GLU A 220 17.13 2.98 5.93
N GLU A 221 16.15 3.16 6.80
CA GLU A 221 15.74 2.20 7.81
C GLU A 221 15.10 0.96 7.21
N ALA A 222 14.21 1.13 6.24
CA ALA A 222 13.56 0.02 5.53
C ALA A 222 14.57 -0.82 4.75
N ARG A 223 15.51 -0.17 4.04
CA ARG A 223 16.60 -0.86 3.33
C ARG A 223 17.53 -1.61 4.26
N ARG A 224 17.91 -0.98 5.38
CA ARG A 224 18.72 -1.65 6.42
C ARG A 224 17.99 -2.86 6.98
N SER A 225 16.71 -2.72 7.33
CA SER A 225 15.89 -3.81 7.86
C SER A 225 15.75 -4.95 6.85
N ALA A 226 15.47 -4.64 5.59
CA ALA A 226 15.37 -5.63 4.52
C ALA A 226 16.69 -6.40 4.32
N GLY A 227 17.82 -5.68 4.32
CA GLY A 227 19.15 -6.30 4.22
C GLY A 227 19.47 -7.23 5.38
N ILE A 228 19.20 -6.81 6.63
CA ILE A 228 19.40 -7.64 7.82
C ILE A 228 18.50 -8.89 7.77
N TRP A 229 17.23 -8.72 7.46
CA TRP A 229 16.29 -9.84 7.40
C TRP A 229 16.59 -10.81 6.26
N ALA A 230 17.07 -10.32 5.12
CA ALA A 230 17.55 -11.17 4.04
C ALA A 230 18.77 -11.99 4.50
N ALA A 231 19.76 -11.35 5.14
CA ALA A 231 20.96 -12.03 5.65
C ALA A 231 20.63 -13.12 6.69
N ASP A 232 19.70 -12.81 7.62
CA ASP A 232 19.25 -13.77 8.64
C ASP A 232 18.54 -14.99 8.01
N GLN A 233 17.71 -14.77 6.99
CA GLN A 233 17.07 -15.85 6.26
C GLN A 233 18.07 -16.70 5.47
N TRP A 234 19.04 -16.06 4.82
CA TRP A 234 20.12 -16.78 4.14
C TRP A 234 20.94 -17.61 5.13
N ALA A 235 21.27 -17.06 6.29
CA ALA A 235 21.98 -17.79 7.34
C ALA A 235 21.18 -19.01 7.84
N ALA A 236 19.86 -18.88 8.02
CA ALA A 236 18.99 -20.00 8.36
C ALA A 236 18.98 -21.07 7.24
N ILE A 237 18.85 -20.64 5.99
CA ILE A 237 18.87 -21.52 4.82
C ILE A 237 20.20 -22.30 4.75
N TRP A 238 21.34 -21.65 4.97
CA TRP A 238 22.68 -22.29 4.99
C TRP A 238 22.86 -23.29 6.14
N ARG A 239 22.10 -23.16 7.23
CA ARG A 239 22.07 -24.16 8.31
C ARG A 239 21.05 -25.29 8.06
N GLY A 240 20.37 -25.30 6.91
CA GLY A 240 19.30 -26.25 6.62
C GLY A 240 18.03 -26.02 7.44
N GLU A 241 17.86 -24.81 7.99
CA GLU A 241 16.69 -24.38 8.76
C GLU A 241 15.66 -23.72 7.85
N LYS A 242 14.35 -23.93 8.16
CA LYS A 242 13.27 -23.29 7.39
C LYS A 242 13.28 -21.78 7.64
N PRO A 243 13.38 -20.95 6.59
CA PRO A 243 13.37 -19.50 6.76
C PRO A 243 12.00 -19.01 7.23
N PRO A 244 11.93 -17.93 8.04
CA PRO A 244 10.68 -17.46 8.64
C PRO A 244 9.68 -16.86 7.63
N ARG A 245 10.14 -16.42 6.46
CA ARG A 245 9.32 -15.77 5.42
C ARG A 245 9.37 -16.55 4.12
N LEU A 246 9.15 -17.86 4.21
CA LEU A 246 9.08 -18.76 3.07
C LEU A 246 7.73 -18.61 2.37
N ILE A 247 7.75 -18.21 1.09
CA ILE A 247 6.56 -17.96 0.27
C ILE A 247 5.96 -19.27 -0.24
N ASN A 248 6.81 -20.24 -0.64
CA ASN A 248 6.39 -21.52 -1.21
C ASN A 248 6.82 -22.69 -0.30
N PRO A 249 6.11 -22.93 0.81
CA PRO A 249 6.46 -23.99 1.76
C PRO A 249 6.44 -25.39 1.15
N GLU A 250 5.74 -25.59 0.04
CA GLU A 250 5.65 -26.85 -0.71
C GLU A 250 7.01 -27.25 -1.31
N ALA A 251 7.85 -26.28 -1.66
CA ALA A 251 9.21 -26.54 -2.17
C ALA A 251 10.19 -26.99 -1.08
N TRP A 252 9.87 -26.79 0.20
CA TRP A 252 10.81 -27.02 1.30
C TRP A 252 11.30 -28.47 1.44
N PRO A 253 10.46 -29.54 1.32
CA PRO A 253 10.92 -30.92 1.41
C PRO A 253 11.95 -31.25 0.33
N LEU A 254 11.70 -30.84 -0.93
CA LEU A 254 12.62 -31.11 -2.03
C LEU A 254 13.93 -30.31 -1.89
N TYR A 255 13.85 -29.04 -1.48
CA TYR A 255 15.03 -28.24 -1.15
C TYR A 255 15.87 -28.92 -0.07
N LYS A 256 15.25 -29.38 1.02
CA LYS A 256 15.93 -30.00 2.15
C LYS A 256 16.63 -31.32 1.77
N SER A 257 16.05 -32.11 0.86
CA SER A 257 16.69 -33.33 0.32
C SER A 257 17.96 -32.95 -0.44
N ARG A 258 17.87 -32.03 -1.39
CA ARG A 258 19.02 -31.56 -2.19
C ARG A 258 20.11 -30.95 -1.32
N PHE A 259 19.73 -30.16 -0.30
CA PHE A 259 20.68 -29.57 0.63
C PHE A 259 21.54 -30.63 1.34
N ARG A 260 20.90 -31.73 1.80
CA ARG A 260 21.61 -32.84 2.43
C ARG A 260 22.55 -33.56 1.49
N GLU A 261 22.12 -33.77 0.25
CA GLU A 261 22.96 -34.46 -0.78
C GLU A 261 24.15 -33.60 -1.20
N THR A 262 24.05 -32.28 -1.10
CA THR A 262 25.09 -31.36 -1.58
C THR A 262 26.08 -30.95 -0.48
N PHE A 263 25.62 -30.80 0.77
CA PHE A 263 26.38 -30.15 1.84
C PHE A 263 26.61 -31.03 3.10
N LEU A 264 25.99 -32.22 3.19
CA LEU A 264 26.17 -33.17 4.31
C LEU A 264 26.56 -34.56 3.80
#